data_d779490407d2e0407608b152224f1c97
#
_entry.id   d779490407d2e0407608b152224f1c97
#
_cell.length_a   1.000
_cell.length_b   1.000
_cell.length_c   1.000
_cell.angle_alpha   90.00
_cell.angle_beta   90.00
_cell.angle_gamma   90.00
#
_symmetry.space_group_name_H-M   'P 1'
#
loop_
_entity.id
_entity.type
_entity.pdbx_description
1 polymer ?
#
loop_
_entity_poly.entity_id
_entity_poly.type
_entity_poly.pdbx_seq_one_letter_code
_entity_poly.pdbx_strand_id
1 'polypeptide(L)'
;ILNRDDVPSRLSGEMIVGYFLGGTGYVAALPDYLGLGDSPGPHPYVHAASEATASIDMMRATREFCAQQSVLLNGQVFLTGYSQGGHACMATHKMIQEQLGEEFNLTASAPCSGPYDVSGSQAQAMVTPDPYPAPYYLPYVLFSYGYVYPDLYADIGEVIQEPWATSLPPLFQGNNGSGEVDAIMPAAPSEILQDSVLQSFS
;
A
#
# COMPACT_ATOMS: atom_id res chain seq x y z
N ILE A 1 2.18 9.61 -3.14
CA ILE A 1 0.94 10.40 -3.32
C ILE A 1 0.49 11.06 -2.02
N LEU A 2 0.97 10.69 -0.85
CA LEU A 2 0.60 11.35 0.39
C LEU A 2 1.49 12.54 0.65
N ASN A 3 0.89 13.74 0.77
CA ASN A 3 1.62 14.92 1.20
C ASN A 3 2.03 14.73 2.67
N ARG A 4 3.32 14.60 2.93
CA ARG A 4 3.90 14.39 4.27
C ARG A 4 3.66 15.57 5.22
N ASP A 5 3.49 16.78 4.68
CA ASP A 5 3.31 18.01 5.45
C ASP A 5 1.87 18.20 5.97
N ASP A 6 0.92 17.37 5.52
CA ASP A 6 -0.51 17.52 5.79
C ASP A 6 -1.02 16.59 6.92
N VAL A 7 -0.12 15.84 7.55
CA VAL A 7 -0.42 14.84 8.58
C VAL A 7 -1.09 15.42 9.85
N PRO A 8 -0.78 16.64 10.33
CA PRO A 8 -1.40 17.14 11.58
C PRO A 8 -2.86 17.54 11.45
N SER A 9 -3.38 17.79 10.24
CA SER A 9 -4.72 18.33 10.03
C SER A 9 -5.79 17.27 9.70
N ARG A 10 -5.39 16.03 9.46
CA ARG A 10 -6.32 14.96 9.08
C ARG A 10 -6.35 13.86 10.15
N LEU A 11 -7.40 13.87 10.96
CA LEU A 11 -7.89 12.62 11.55
C LEU A 11 -8.33 11.74 10.37
N SER A 12 -7.42 10.90 9.88
CA SER A 12 -7.76 9.95 8.84
C SER A 12 -8.82 8.97 9.37
N GLY A 13 -9.62 8.39 8.47
CA GLY A 13 -10.61 7.40 8.84
C GLY A 13 -9.96 6.22 9.62
N GLU A 14 -8.73 5.90 9.27
CA GLU A 14 -7.93 4.85 9.90
C GLU A 14 -7.62 5.16 11.37
N MET A 15 -7.24 6.40 11.69
CA MET A 15 -7.01 6.83 13.06
C MET A 15 -8.29 6.74 13.91
N ILE A 16 -9.46 7.06 13.33
CA ILE A 16 -10.75 6.93 14.02
C ILE A 16 -11.01 5.46 14.39
N VAL A 17 -10.73 4.52 13.48
CA VAL A 17 -10.83 3.08 13.77
C VAL A 17 -9.89 2.69 14.90
N GLY A 18 -8.64 3.16 14.89
CA GLY A 18 -7.67 2.93 15.96
C GLY A 18 -8.16 3.44 17.32
N TYR A 19 -8.73 4.65 17.39
CA TYR A 19 -9.31 5.20 18.62
C TYR A 19 -10.52 4.40 19.10
N PHE A 20 -11.39 3.97 18.18
CA PHE A 20 -12.54 3.13 18.53
C PHE A 20 -12.10 1.79 19.14
N LEU A 21 -11.16 1.12 18.50
CA LEU A 21 -10.62 -0.15 19.01
C LEU A 21 -9.94 0.04 20.36
N GLY A 22 -9.13 1.09 20.53
CA GLY A 22 -8.51 1.43 21.80
C GLY A 22 -9.54 1.69 22.91
N GLY A 23 -10.64 2.39 22.59
CA GLY A 23 -11.75 2.64 23.52
C GLY A 23 -12.54 1.39 23.93
N THR A 24 -12.42 0.29 23.16
CA THR A 24 -13.09 -0.99 23.44
C THR A 24 -12.18 -2.04 24.09
N GLY A 25 -10.98 -1.64 24.51
CA GLY A 25 -10.08 -2.48 25.30
C GLY A 25 -8.98 -3.19 24.49
N TYR A 26 -8.80 -2.83 23.23
CA TYR A 26 -7.67 -3.29 22.41
C TYR A 26 -6.50 -2.30 22.50
N VAL A 27 -5.30 -2.80 22.31
CA VAL A 27 -4.16 -1.97 21.91
C VAL A 27 -4.15 -1.92 20.39
N ALA A 28 -4.39 -0.74 19.84
CA ALA A 28 -4.38 -0.54 18.38
C ALA A 28 -3.02 0.02 17.94
N ALA A 29 -2.43 -0.60 16.94
CA ALA A 29 -1.19 -0.16 16.29
C ALA A 29 -1.43 0.02 14.80
N LEU A 30 -1.02 1.16 14.28
CA LEU A 30 -1.17 1.55 12.88
C LEU A 30 0.24 1.80 12.33
N PRO A 31 0.80 0.87 11.54
CA PRO A 31 2.13 1.06 10.98
C PRO A 31 2.11 2.09 9.84
N ASP A 32 3.10 2.97 9.80
CA ASP A 32 3.50 3.58 8.55
C ASP A 32 4.27 2.54 7.72
N TYR A 33 3.99 2.50 6.42
CA TYR A 33 4.76 1.64 5.53
C TYR A 33 6.03 2.34 5.06
N LEU A 34 6.95 1.59 4.45
CA LEU A 34 8.17 2.16 3.87
C LEU A 34 7.81 3.32 2.93
N GLY A 35 8.56 4.39 3.01
CA GLY A 35 8.32 5.61 2.21
C GLY A 35 7.13 6.47 2.65
N LEU A 36 6.42 6.10 3.74
CA LEU A 36 5.36 6.90 4.36
C LEU A 36 5.80 7.41 5.75
N GLY A 37 5.06 8.37 6.30
CA GLY A 37 5.42 9.01 7.56
C GLY A 37 6.83 9.61 7.50
N ASP A 38 7.66 9.30 8.49
CA ASP A 38 9.06 9.72 8.57
C ASP A 38 10.03 8.81 7.79
N SER A 39 9.53 7.75 7.15
CA SER A 39 10.36 6.82 6.38
C SER A 39 10.85 7.48 5.08
N PRO A 40 12.17 7.45 4.79
CA PRO A 40 12.69 8.00 3.54
C PRO A 40 12.40 7.11 2.33
N GLY A 41 12.48 7.69 1.14
CA GLY A 41 12.37 6.99 -0.14
C GLY A 41 10.94 6.81 -0.64
N PRO A 42 10.76 6.19 -1.81
CA PRO A 42 9.46 5.92 -2.39
C PRO A 42 8.68 4.89 -1.57
N HIS A 43 7.34 5.00 -1.61
CA HIS A 43 6.47 4.00 -1.01
C HIS A 43 6.28 2.82 -1.96
N PRO A 44 6.62 1.56 -1.55
CA PRO A 44 6.35 0.35 -2.32
C PRO A 44 4.86 -0.01 -2.25
N TYR A 45 4.03 0.73 -2.97
CA TYR A 45 2.58 0.58 -2.95
C TYR A 45 2.15 -0.84 -3.35
N VAL A 46 1.28 -1.46 -2.56
CA VAL A 46 0.77 -2.85 -2.68
C VAL A 46 1.87 -3.91 -2.88
N HIS A 47 3.03 -3.68 -2.29
CA HIS A 47 4.09 -4.68 -2.23
C HIS A 47 3.98 -5.51 -0.95
N ALA A 48 3.49 -6.74 -1.08
CA ALA A 48 3.09 -7.61 0.04
C ALA A 48 4.20 -7.81 1.08
N ALA A 49 5.44 -8.03 0.66
CA ALA A 49 6.53 -8.30 1.59
C ALA A 49 6.88 -7.08 2.46
N SER A 50 6.96 -5.87 1.88
CA SER A 50 7.29 -4.66 2.65
C SER A 50 6.16 -4.25 3.58
N GLU A 51 4.89 -4.40 3.17
CA GLU A 51 3.73 -4.11 4.03
C GLU A 51 3.64 -5.09 5.20
N ALA A 52 3.85 -6.39 4.93
CA ALA A 52 3.82 -7.41 5.97
C ALA A 52 4.96 -7.23 6.98
N THR A 53 6.20 -6.98 6.53
CA THR A 53 7.34 -6.78 7.44
C THR A 53 7.16 -5.53 8.30
N ALA A 54 6.69 -4.41 7.72
CA ALA A 54 6.39 -3.20 8.50
C ALA A 54 5.33 -3.46 9.58
N SER A 55 4.28 -4.22 9.24
CA SER A 55 3.22 -4.58 10.19
C SER A 55 3.74 -5.51 11.30
N ILE A 56 4.57 -6.49 10.97
CA ILE A 56 5.21 -7.41 11.92
C ILE A 56 6.11 -6.64 12.89
N ASP A 57 6.95 -5.74 12.38
CA ASP A 57 7.87 -4.97 13.22
C ASP A 57 7.11 -3.98 14.11
N MET A 58 6.00 -3.39 13.64
CA MET A 58 5.11 -2.59 14.46
C MET A 58 4.49 -3.42 15.59
N MET A 59 4.08 -4.66 15.36
CA MET A 59 3.56 -5.53 16.41
C MET A 59 4.63 -5.87 17.47
N ARG A 60 5.88 -6.09 17.05
CA ARG A 60 7.01 -6.31 17.97
C ARG A 60 7.27 -5.07 18.82
N ALA A 61 7.35 -3.89 18.19
CA ALA A 61 7.52 -2.61 18.87
C ALA A 61 6.36 -2.32 19.85
N THR A 62 5.13 -2.64 19.45
CA THR A 62 3.94 -2.48 20.29
C THR A 62 4.02 -3.37 21.54
N ARG A 63 4.46 -4.62 21.43
CA ARG A 63 4.67 -5.50 22.61
C ARG A 63 5.70 -4.93 23.57
N GLU A 64 6.83 -4.46 23.03
CA GLU A 64 7.88 -3.84 23.84
C GLU A 64 7.38 -2.59 24.53
N PHE A 65 6.72 -1.69 23.81
CA PHE A 65 6.11 -0.48 24.38
C PHE A 65 5.10 -0.80 25.48
N CYS A 66 4.19 -1.75 25.26
CA CYS A 66 3.23 -2.18 26.27
C CYS A 66 3.91 -2.70 27.55
N ALA A 67 4.98 -3.50 27.39
CA ALA A 67 5.75 -4.00 28.54
C ALA A 67 6.40 -2.84 29.32
N GLN A 68 6.98 -1.85 28.64
CA GLN A 68 7.56 -0.66 29.28
C GLN A 68 6.51 0.18 30.01
N GLN A 69 5.27 0.22 29.51
CA GLN A 69 4.14 0.94 30.12
C GLN A 69 3.35 0.10 31.14
N SER A 70 3.79 -1.12 31.44
CA SER A 70 3.08 -2.07 32.34
C SER A 70 1.67 -2.41 31.83
N VAL A 71 1.43 -2.37 30.53
CA VAL A 71 0.18 -2.80 29.90
C VAL A 71 0.26 -4.29 29.61
N LEU A 72 -0.66 -5.06 30.19
CA LEU A 72 -0.72 -6.51 30.02
C LEU A 72 -1.48 -6.84 28.73
N LEU A 73 -0.81 -7.55 27.81
CA LEU A 73 -1.42 -8.12 26.62
C LEU A 73 -1.80 -9.58 26.87
N ASN A 74 -2.94 -10.01 26.35
CA ASN A 74 -3.37 -11.41 26.44
C ASN A 74 -2.74 -12.32 25.35
N GLY A 75 -1.89 -11.74 24.50
CA GLY A 75 -1.20 -12.45 23.42
C GLY A 75 -2.00 -12.66 22.14
N GLN A 76 -3.31 -12.37 22.12
CA GLN A 76 -4.12 -12.45 20.92
C GLN A 76 -3.76 -11.32 19.95
N VAL A 77 -3.74 -11.64 18.65
CA VAL A 77 -3.52 -10.69 17.55
C VAL A 77 -4.72 -10.70 16.62
N PHE A 78 -5.18 -9.51 16.30
CA PHE A 78 -6.24 -9.27 15.32
C PHE A 78 -5.69 -8.33 14.24
N LEU A 79 -5.93 -8.66 12.99
CA LEU A 79 -5.52 -7.84 11.85
C LEU A 79 -6.76 -7.30 11.14
N THR A 80 -6.73 -6.02 10.79
CA THR A 80 -7.73 -5.42 9.92
C THR A 80 -7.12 -4.32 9.07
N GLY A 81 -7.75 -4.01 7.97
CA GLY A 81 -7.35 -2.93 7.09
C GLY A 81 -8.30 -2.80 5.92
N TYR A 82 -8.36 -1.62 5.33
CA TYR A 82 -9.20 -1.30 4.19
C TYR A 82 -8.35 -0.89 2.99
N SER A 83 -8.77 -1.22 1.77
CA SER A 83 -8.07 -0.90 0.53
C SER A 83 -6.62 -1.41 0.55
N GLN A 84 -5.60 -0.57 0.43
CA GLN A 84 -4.20 -0.97 0.62
C GLN A 84 -3.98 -1.65 1.98
N GLY A 85 -4.60 -1.16 3.05
CA GLY A 85 -4.56 -1.80 4.37
C GLY A 85 -5.18 -3.20 4.38
N GLY A 86 -6.18 -3.46 3.54
CA GLY A 86 -6.73 -4.81 3.31
C GLY A 86 -5.70 -5.74 2.69
N HIS A 87 -4.95 -5.27 1.67
CA HIS A 87 -3.85 -6.00 1.06
C HIS A 87 -2.75 -6.29 2.09
N ALA A 88 -2.31 -5.28 2.86
CA ALA A 88 -1.32 -5.43 3.91
C ALA A 88 -1.77 -6.41 5.03
N CYS A 89 -3.05 -6.35 5.41
CA CYS A 89 -3.66 -7.28 6.36
C CYS A 89 -3.55 -8.73 5.87
N MET A 90 -3.87 -8.99 4.61
CA MET A 90 -3.77 -10.33 4.02
C MET A 90 -2.32 -10.78 3.88
N ALA A 91 -1.42 -9.90 3.45
CA ALA A 91 0.01 -10.18 3.35
C ALA A 91 0.62 -10.53 4.73
N THR A 92 0.25 -9.77 5.76
CA THR A 92 0.68 -10.01 7.15
C THR A 92 0.11 -11.32 7.70
N HIS A 93 -1.18 -11.60 7.46
CA HIS A 93 -1.81 -12.88 7.82
C HIS A 93 -1.02 -14.04 7.22
N LYS A 94 -0.76 -14.01 5.91
CA LYS A 94 -0.02 -15.05 5.21
C LYS A 94 1.37 -15.24 5.80
N MET A 95 2.10 -14.15 6.04
CA MET A 95 3.45 -14.23 6.64
C MET A 95 3.43 -14.85 8.04
N ILE A 96 2.47 -14.48 8.88
CA ILE A 96 2.33 -15.08 10.22
C ILE A 96 2.04 -16.57 10.09
N GLN A 97 1.08 -16.95 9.25
CA GLN A 97 0.68 -18.34 9.08
C GLN A 97 1.82 -19.23 8.58
N GLU A 98 2.61 -18.74 7.64
CA GLU A 98 3.67 -19.52 6.98
C GLU A 98 4.99 -19.54 7.76
N GLN A 99 5.30 -18.48 8.51
CA GLN A 99 6.65 -18.27 9.04
C GLN A 99 6.73 -17.91 10.52
N LEU A 100 5.67 -17.34 11.10
CA LEU A 100 5.71 -16.70 12.43
C LEU A 100 4.60 -17.19 13.37
N GLY A 101 3.99 -18.35 13.07
CA GLY A 101 2.89 -18.91 13.86
C GLY A 101 3.25 -19.24 15.32
N GLU A 102 4.53 -19.47 15.60
CA GLU A 102 5.01 -19.66 16.98
C GLU A 102 5.21 -18.32 17.70
N GLU A 103 5.46 -17.23 16.98
CA GLU A 103 5.67 -15.90 17.56
C GLU A 103 4.35 -15.15 17.81
N PHE A 104 3.37 -15.31 16.91
CA PHE A 104 2.13 -14.55 16.93
C PHE A 104 0.91 -15.48 17.00
N ASN A 105 0.09 -15.30 18.04
CA ASN A 105 -1.23 -15.95 18.13
C ASN A 105 -2.25 -15.15 17.30
N LEU A 106 -2.24 -15.33 15.99
CA LEU A 106 -3.21 -14.69 15.10
C LEU A 106 -4.59 -15.29 15.33
N THR A 107 -5.44 -14.53 16.01
CA THR A 107 -6.78 -14.98 16.43
C THR A 107 -7.81 -14.79 15.32
N ALA A 108 -7.78 -13.64 14.63
CA ALA A 108 -8.62 -13.38 13.47
C ALA A 108 -8.03 -12.25 12.59
N SER A 109 -8.46 -12.23 11.33
CA SER A 109 -8.17 -11.13 10.41
C SER A 109 -9.42 -10.74 9.62
N ALA A 110 -9.54 -9.45 9.35
CA ALA A 110 -10.61 -8.86 8.55
C ALA A 110 -10.02 -7.96 7.45
N PRO A 111 -9.42 -8.54 6.40
CA PRO A 111 -8.93 -7.77 5.27
C PRO A 111 -10.11 -7.26 4.44
N CYS A 112 -10.27 -5.93 4.33
CA CYS A 112 -11.43 -5.31 3.68
C CYS A 112 -11.02 -4.67 2.35
N SER A 113 -11.65 -5.11 1.25
CA SER A 113 -11.58 -4.50 -0.09
C SER A 113 -10.16 -4.21 -0.59
N GLY A 114 -9.21 -5.10 -0.31
CA GLY A 114 -7.83 -4.97 -0.77
C GLY A 114 -7.64 -5.43 -2.22
N PRO A 115 -6.62 -4.90 -2.92
CA PRO A 115 -6.22 -5.39 -4.24
C PRO A 115 -5.44 -6.71 -4.11
N TYR A 116 -6.14 -7.81 -3.87
CA TYR A 116 -5.51 -9.11 -3.56
C TYR A 116 -4.95 -9.85 -4.77
N ASP A 117 -5.42 -9.54 -5.96
CA ASP A 117 -5.04 -10.17 -7.23
C ASP A 117 -4.48 -9.12 -8.19
N VAL A 118 -3.32 -8.55 -7.79
CA VAL A 118 -2.68 -7.43 -8.51
C VAL A 118 -2.31 -7.80 -9.94
N SER A 119 -1.77 -9.01 -10.15
CA SER A 119 -1.35 -9.50 -11.47
C SER A 119 -2.47 -10.06 -12.34
N GLY A 120 -3.62 -10.36 -11.74
CA GLY A 120 -4.81 -10.87 -12.43
C GLY A 120 -5.85 -9.78 -12.64
N SER A 121 -6.92 -9.83 -11.85
CA SER A 121 -8.10 -8.96 -12.04
C SER A 121 -7.81 -7.46 -11.95
N GLN A 122 -6.86 -7.01 -11.10
CA GLN A 122 -6.48 -5.60 -11.05
C GLN A 122 -5.71 -5.18 -12.31
N ALA A 123 -4.72 -5.96 -12.74
CA ALA A 123 -4.00 -5.70 -13.97
C ALA A 123 -4.95 -5.67 -15.17
N GLN A 124 -5.85 -6.65 -15.26
CA GLN A 124 -6.83 -6.72 -16.35
C GLN A 124 -7.74 -5.49 -16.38
N ALA A 125 -8.21 -5.00 -15.24
CA ALA A 125 -9.02 -3.79 -15.16
C ALA A 125 -8.26 -2.53 -15.59
N MET A 126 -6.94 -2.49 -15.40
CA MET A 126 -6.10 -1.34 -15.74
C MET A 126 -5.66 -1.30 -17.22
N VAL A 127 -5.65 -2.46 -17.90
CA VAL A 127 -5.24 -2.54 -19.31
C VAL A 127 -6.42 -2.49 -20.29
N THR A 128 -7.66 -2.42 -19.81
CA THR A 128 -8.85 -2.20 -20.66
C THR A 128 -8.94 -0.74 -21.13
N PRO A 129 -9.59 -0.47 -22.27
CA PRO A 129 -9.81 0.91 -22.74
C PRO A 129 -10.95 1.62 -22.00
N ASP A 130 -11.47 1.04 -20.91
CA ASP A 130 -12.56 1.59 -20.15
C ASP A 130 -12.08 2.64 -19.12
N PRO A 131 -12.88 3.69 -18.86
CA PRO A 131 -12.58 4.65 -17.81
C PRO A 131 -12.46 3.99 -16.44
N TYR A 132 -11.47 4.40 -15.66
CA TYR A 132 -11.24 3.92 -14.29
C TYR A 132 -11.34 5.08 -13.29
N PRO A 133 -12.06 4.93 -12.17
CA PRO A 133 -12.34 6.04 -11.24
C PRO A 133 -11.10 6.69 -10.60
N ALA A 134 -9.99 5.98 -10.57
CA ALA A 134 -8.74 6.44 -9.97
C ALA A 134 -7.53 5.99 -10.82
N PRO A 135 -7.35 6.57 -12.03
CA PRO A 135 -6.35 6.12 -13.00
C PRO A 135 -4.92 6.21 -12.48
N TYR A 136 -4.63 7.05 -11.48
CA TYR A 136 -3.32 7.19 -10.85
C TYR A 136 -2.80 5.90 -10.21
N TYR A 137 -3.64 4.92 -9.93
CA TYR A 137 -3.17 3.65 -9.33
C TYR A 137 -2.26 2.88 -10.27
N LEU A 138 -2.47 2.92 -11.59
CA LEU A 138 -1.61 2.22 -12.53
C LEU A 138 -0.15 2.70 -12.46
N PRO A 139 0.17 3.99 -12.70
CA PRO A 139 1.54 4.46 -12.58
C PRO A 139 2.09 4.28 -11.15
N TYR A 140 1.26 4.36 -10.11
CA TYR A 140 1.72 4.14 -8.75
C TYR A 140 2.26 2.72 -8.54
N VAL A 141 1.53 1.70 -9.02
CA VAL A 141 2.02 0.31 -9.00
C VAL A 141 3.28 0.15 -9.83
N LEU A 142 3.31 0.69 -11.06
CA LEU A 142 4.47 0.57 -11.94
C LEU A 142 5.74 1.16 -11.31
N PHE A 143 5.67 2.38 -10.77
CA PHE A 143 6.83 3.00 -10.09
C PHE A 143 7.23 2.24 -8.82
N SER A 144 6.27 1.76 -8.05
CA SER A 144 6.54 1.00 -6.83
C SER A 144 7.25 -0.32 -7.12
N TYR A 145 6.77 -1.05 -8.12
CA TYR A 145 7.37 -2.32 -8.51
C TYR A 145 8.72 -2.13 -9.21
N GLY A 146 8.89 -1.10 -10.05
CA GLY A 146 10.21 -0.76 -10.60
C GLY A 146 11.22 -0.36 -9.52
N TYR A 147 10.77 0.29 -8.45
CA TYR A 147 11.62 0.60 -7.30
C TYR A 147 12.06 -0.65 -6.54
N VAL A 148 11.14 -1.61 -6.32
CA VAL A 148 11.44 -2.85 -5.58
C VAL A 148 12.20 -3.86 -6.44
N TYR A 149 11.90 -3.91 -7.73
CA TYR A 149 12.45 -4.85 -8.70
C TYR A 149 13.15 -4.08 -9.84
N PRO A 150 14.40 -3.63 -9.64
CA PRO A 150 15.08 -2.75 -10.60
C PRO A 150 15.34 -3.42 -11.97
N ASP A 151 15.21 -4.74 -12.06
CA ASP A 151 15.33 -5.49 -13.32
C ASP A 151 13.99 -5.60 -14.08
N LEU A 152 12.90 -5.02 -13.57
CA LEU A 152 11.58 -5.10 -14.21
C LEU A 152 11.53 -4.31 -15.53
N TYR A 153 12.18 -3.15 -15.57
CA TYR A 153 12.43 -2.33 -16.76
C TYR A 153 13.65 -1.43 -16.49
N ALA A 154 14.42 -1.13 -17.52
CA ALA A 154 15.59 -0.28 -17.36
C ALA A 154 15.22 1.22 -17.32
N ASP A 155 14.15 1.59 -18.03
CA ASP A 155 13.60 2.94 -18.05
C ASP A 155 12.06 2.87 -18.10
N ILE A 156 11.39 3.80 -17.41
CA ILE A 156 9.93 3.82 -17.37
C ILE A 156 9.30 4.04 -18.75
N GLY A 157 10.01 4.65 -19.68
CA GLY A 157 9.60 4.79 -21.09
C GLY A 157 9.45 3.47 -21.85
N GLU A 158 9.99 2.35 -21.33
CA GLU A 158 9.72 1.01 -21.86
C GLU A 158 8.29 0.55 -21.57
N VAL A 159 7.66 1.12 -20.54
CA VAL A 159 6.32 0.72 -20.06
C VAL A 159 5.29 1.81 -20.30
N ILE A 160 5.65 3.07 -20.04
CA ILE A 160 4.78 4.24 -20.17
C ILE A 160 5.23 5.07 -21.36
N GLN A 161 4.28 5.48 -22.21
CA GLN A 161 4.56 6.34 -23.37
C GLN A 161 4.62 7.83 -22.99
N GLU A 162 5.25 8.62 -23.85
CA GLU A 162 5.24 10.07 -23.72
C GLU A 162 3.84 10.66 -24.01
N PRO A 163 3.44 11.76 -23.35
CA PRO A 163 4.26 12.59 -22.43
C PRO A 163 4.29 12.09 -20.96
N TRP A 164 3.60 11.02 -20.64
CA TRP A 164 3.42 10.54 -19.26
C TRP A 164 4.70 9.94 -18.66
N ALA A 165 5.54 9.31 -19.46
CA ALA A 165 6.83 8.80 -19.02
C ALA A 165 7.71 9.90 -18.39
N THR A 166 7.65 11.12 -18.92
CA THR A 166 8.37 12.29 -18.40
C THR A 166 7.59 13.02 -17.29
N SER A 167 6.26 13.16 -17.42
CA SER A 167 5.47 14.05 -16.54
C SER A 167 4.99 13.39 -15.25
N LEU A 168 4.82 12.07 -15.19
CA LEU A 168 4.32 11.39 -14.01
C LEU A 168 5.35 11.19 -12.89
N PRO A 169 6.62 10.78 -13.12
CA PRO A 169 7.54 10.46 -12.05
C PRO A 169 7.75 11.57 -11.02
N PRO A 170 7.80 12.88 -11.37
CA PRO A 170 7.93 13.95 -10.40
C PRO A 170 6.75 14.04 -9.43
N LEU A 171 5.55 13.58 -9.81
CA LEU A 171 4.35 13.64 -8.99
C LEU A 171 4.30 12.52 -7.92
N PHE A 172 5.15 11.51 -8.02
CA PHE A 172 5.20 10.38 -7.07
C PHE A 172 6.34 10.48 -6.05
N GLN A 173 6.82 11.71 -5.77
CA GLN A 173 7.88 11.96 -4.80
C GLN A 173 7.37 12.20 -3.37
N GLY A 174 6.07 12.01 -3.11
CA GLY A 174 5.45 12.19 -1.79
C GLY A 174 4.98 13.61 -1.47
N ASN A 175 5.06 14.54 -2.42
CA ASN A 175 4.68 15.95 -2.23
C ASN A 175 3.36 16.32 -2.93
N ASN A 176 2.78 15.41 -3.68
CA ASN A 176 1.57 15.66 -4.49
C ASN A 176 0.42 14.75 -4.03
N GLY A 177 -0.80 15.24 -4.15
CA GLY A 177 -2.01 14.45 -3.94
C GLY A 177 -2.43 13.70 -5.19
N SER A 178 -3.38 12.75 -5.05
CA SER A 178 -3.93 11.99 -6.18
C SER A 178 -4.60 12.88 -7.22
N GLY A 179 -5.24 13.99 -6.81
CA GLY A 179 -5.91 14.91 -7.72
C GLY A 179 -4.96 15.63 -8.68
N GLU A 180 -3.70 15.86 -8.30
CA GLU A 180 -2.68 16.43 -9.18
C GLU A 180 -2.21 15.43 -10.23
N VAL A 181 -2.16 14.15 -9.86
CA VAL A 181 -1.86 13.06 -10.80
C VAL A 181 -3.02 12.85 -11.76
N ASP A 182 -4.25 12.74 -11.24
CA ASP A 182 -5.46 12.54 -12.04
C ASP A 182 -5.70 13.68 -13.05
N ALA A 183 -5.25 14.90 -12.74
CA ALA A 183 -5.40 16.05 -13.64
C ALA A 183 -4.63 15.90 -14.97
N ILE A 184 -3.59 15.06 -15.01
CA ILE A 184 -2.80 14.78 -16.23
C ILE A 184 -3.00 13.37 -16.77
N MET A 185 -3.71 12.52 -16.02
CA MET A 185 -4.02 11.15 -16.44
C MET A 185 -5.21 11.13 -17.40
N PRO A 186 -5.19 10.23 -18.40
CA PRO A 186 -6.38 9.92 -19.19
C PRO A 186 -7.39 9.17 -18.34
N ALA A 187 -8.66 9.18 -18.77
CA ALA A 187 -9.73 8.49 -18.05
C ALA A 187 -9.53 6.96 -18.03
N ALA A 188 -8.99 6.40 -19.13
CA ALA A 188 -8.59 5.00 -19.20
C ALA A 188 -7.08 4.89 -18.92
N PRO A 189 -6.67 4.27 -17.81
CA PRO A 189 -5.25 4.20 -17.46
C PRO A 189 -4.40 3.45 -18.50
N SER A 190 -5.00 2.54 -19.26
CA SER A 190 -4.32 1.83 -20.36
C SER A 190 -3.73 2.75 -21.42
N GLU A 191 -4.28 3.95 -21.61
CA GLU A 191 -3.81 4.91 -22.62
C GLU A 191 -2.39 5.44 -22.36
N ILE A 192 -1.87 5.30 -21.13
CA ILE A 192 -0.49 5.69 -20.84
C ILE A 192 0.52 4.59 -21.18
N LEU A 193 0.07 3.35 -21.43
CA LEU A 193 0.95 2.20 -21.63
C LEU A 193 1.48 2.14 -23.06
N GLN A 194 2.69 1.60 -23.21
CA GLN A 194 3.23 1.24 -24.52
C GLN A 194 2.42 0.11 -25.17
N ASP A 195 2.28 0.13 -26.48
CA ASP A 195 1.57 -0.91 -27.26
C ASP A 195 2.13 -2.31 -26.99
N SER A 196 3.45 -2.43 -26.80
CA SER A 196 4.12 -3.70 -26.50
C SER A 196 3.67 -4.29 -25.17
N VAL A 197 3.39 -3.43 -24.18
CA VAL A 197 2.87 -3.85 -22.87
C VAL A 197 1.44 -4.33 -23.01
N LEU A 198 0.58 -3.57 -23.71
CA LEU A 198 -0.82 -3.96 -23.93
C LEU A 198 -0.94 -5.28 -24.69
N GLN A 199 -0.07 -5.54 -25.66
CA GLN A 199 -0.04 -6.79 -26.41
C GLN A 199 0.30 -8.01 -25.54
N SER A 200 1.03 -7.82 -24.44
CA SER A 200 1.36 -8.92 -23.52
C SER A 200 0.16 -9.43 -22.70
N PHE A 201 -0.94 -8.68 -22.69
CA PHE A 201 -2.20 -9.03 -21.98
C PHE A 201 -3.30 -9.54 -22.93
N SER A 202 -3.03 -9.64 -24.24
CA SER A 202 -4.02 -10.04 -25.26
C SER A 202 -4.10 -11.56 -25.53
#